data_a04e00ee25e319341267bdd6691799ca
#
_entry.id   a04e00ee25e319341267bdd6691799ca
#
_cell.length_a   1.000
_cell.length_b   1.000
_cell.length_c   1.000
_cell.angle_alpha   90.00
_cell.angle_beta   90.00
_cell.angle_gamma   90.00
#
_symmetry.space_group_name_H-M   'P 1'
#
loop_
_entity.id
_entity.type
_entity.pdbx_description
1 polymer ?
#
loop_
_entity_poly.entity_id
_entity_poly.type
_entity_poly.pdbx_seq_one_letter_code
_entity_poly.pdbx_strand_id
1 'polypeptide(L)'
;MHLLGDIAAQRASPEAAAAEAHYRQALTLAEELGSRPLQAHCHCGLGTLYTATGQREQARAALSTAIALYRDMDMTFWLPQTEAALAQVAQP
;
A
#
# COMPACT_ATOMS: atom_id res chain seq x y z
N MET A 1 -1.83 5.66 28.16
CA MET A 1 -1.41 5.30 27.99
C MET A 1 -1.20 5.01 27.06
N HIS A 2 -1.09 5.62 26.68
CA HIS A 2 -0.91 4.64 25.88
C HIS A 2 -1.04 4.89 24.42
N LEU A 3 -1.19 6.14 23.99
CA LEU A 3 -1.28 6.48 22.59
C LEU A 3 -0.02 6.10 21.84
N LEU A 4 1.14 6.43 22.41
CA LEU A 4 2.40 6.04 21.79
C LEU A 4 2.59 4.54 21.78
N GLY A 5 2.16 3.89 22.85
CA GLY A 5 2.25 2.45 22.92
C GLY A 5 1.37 1.78 21.89
N ASP A 6 0.17 2.33 21.67
CA ASP A 6 -0.75 1.78 20.69
C ASP A 6 -0.21 1.92 19.28
N ILE A 7 0.36 3.07 18.95
CA ILE A 7 0.94 3.27 17.64
C ILE A 7 2.08 2.30 17.40
N ALA A 8 2.97 2.15 18.36
CA ALA A 8 4.07 1.21 18.24
C ALA A 8 3.58 -0.22 18.11
N ALA A 9 2.53 -0.57 18.86
CA ALA A 9 1.96 -1.91 18.79
C ALA A 9 1.36 -2.17 17.41
N GLN A 10 0.69 -1.19 16.82
CA GLN A 10 0.15 -1.35 15.47
C GLN A 10 1.23 -1.58 14.44
N ARG A 11 2.32 -0.82 14.53
CA ARG A 11 3.41 -0.96 13.59
C ARG A 11 4.13 -2.29 13.72
N ALA A 12 4.19 -2.81 14.94
CA ALA A 12 4.88 -4.05 15.25
C ALA A 12 3.92 -5.22 15.40
N SER A 13 2.62 -5.03 15.13
CA SER A 13 1.66 -6.09 15.39
C SER A 13 1.88 -7.27 14.45
N PRO A 14 1.65 -8.50 14.94
CA PRO A 14 1.76 -9.67 14.07
C PRO A 14 0.80 -9.63 12.91
N GLU A 15 -0.38 -9.02 13.11
CA GLU A 15 -1.36 -8.92 12.04
C GLU A 15 -0.86 -8.03 10.92
N ALA A 16 -0.25 -6.89 11.25
CA ALA A 16 0.29 -6.01 10.23
C ALA A 16 1.45 -6.67 9.50
N ALA A 17 2.32 -7.36 10.23
CA ALA A 17 3.45 -8.07 9.63
C ALA A 17 2.96 -9.18 8.70
N ALA A 18 1.92 -9.91 9.12
CA ALA A 18 1.35 -10.98 8.30
C ALA A 18 0.73 -10.40 7.03
N ALA A 19 0.00 -9.30 7.15
CA ALA A 19 -0.62 -8.66 5.98
C ALA A 19 0.46 -8.19 5.01
N GLU A 20 1.51 -7.57 5.51
CA GLU A 20 2.61 -7.13 4.65
C GLU A 20 3.25 -8.31 3.94
N ALA A 21 3.48 -9.40 4.63
CA ALA A 21 4.08 -10.59 4.03
C ALA A 21 3.18 -11.14 2.93
N HIS A 22 1.88 -11.18 3.16
CA HIS A 22 0.93 -11.65 2.15
C HIS A 22 0.96 -10.78 0.90
N TYR A 23 0.95 -9.46 1.06
CA TYR A 23 1.02 -8.57 -0.08
C TYR A 23 2.33 -8.72 -0.83
N ARG A 24 3.44 -8.88 -0.12
CA ARG A 24 4.74 -9.05 -0.77
C ARG A 24 4.83 -10.37 -1.53
N GLN A 25 4.27 -11.44 -0.96
CA GLN A 25 4.22 -12.72 -1.66
C GLN A 25 3.34 -12.63 -2.91
N ALA A 26 2.19 -11.98 -2.78
CA ALA A 26 1.30 -11.78 -3.91
C ALA A 26 1.97 -10.94 -4.99
N LEU A 27 2.73 -9.93 -4.58
CA LEU A 27 3.44 -9.07 -5.53
C LEU A 27 4.49 -9.87 -6.29
N THR A 28 5.26 -10.70 -5.58
CA THR A 28 6.26 -11.55 -6.21
C THR A 28 5.60 -12.46 -7.25
N LEU A 29 4.48 -13.08 -6.87
CA LEU A 29 3.76 -13.95 -7.78
C LEU A 29 3.23 -13.18 -8.98
N ALA A 30 2.71 -11.98 -8.75
CA ALA A 30 2.22 -11.13 -9.83
C ALA A 30 3.34 -10.78 -10.81
N GLU A 31 4.52 -10.51 -10.28
CA GLU A 31 5.68 -10.23 -11.13
C GLU A 31 6.09 -11.44 -11.95
N GLU A 32 6.09 -12.61 -11.32
CA GLU A 32 6.42 -13.85 -12.04
C GLU A 32 5.42 -14.15 -13.13
N LEU A 33 4.14 -13.89 -12.87
CA LEU A 33 3.09 -14.12 -13.86
C LEU A 33 2.98 -13.01 -14.89
N GLY A 34 3.66 -11.89 -14.68
CA GLY A 34 3.56 -10.75 -15.54
C GLY A 34 2.22 -10.04 -15.46
N SER A 35 1.52 -10.17 -14.32
CA SER A 35 0.20 -9.57 -14.14
C SER A 35 0.33 -8.17 -13.57
N ARG A 36 0.29 -7.17 -14.45
CA ARG A 36 0.40 -5.77 -14.02
C ARG A 36 -0.79 -5.30 -13.20
N PRO A 37 -2.04 -5.70 -13.54
CA PRO A 37 -3.17 -5.32 -12.67
C PRO A 37 -3.01 -5.83 -11.24
N LEU A 38 -2.55 -7.06 -11.09
CA LEU A 38 -2.34 -7.61 -9.75
C LEU A 38 -1.19 -6.90 -9.04
N GLN A 39 -0.14 -6.55 -9.76
CA GLN A 39 0.95 -5.76 -9.19
C GLN A 39 0.44 -4.43 -8.65
N ALA A 40 -0.41 -3.73 -9.42
CA ALA A 40 -0.97 -2.46 -9.00
C ALA A 40 -1.81 -2.62 -7.74
N HIS A 41 -2.64 -3.65 -7.69
CA HIS A 41 -3.46 -3.90 -6.51
C HIS A 41 -2.62 -4.24 -5.29
N CYS A 42 -1.52 -4.96 -5.46
CA CYS A 42 -0.63 -5.26 -4.35
C CYS A 42 0.03 -4.01 -3.81
N HIS A 43 0.50 -3.13 -4.68
CA HIS A 43 1.08 -1.87 -4.23
C HIS A 43 0.04 -1.00 -3.54
N CYS A 44 -1.18 -0.98 -4.06
CA CYS A 44 -2.27 -0.23 -3.42
C CYS A 44 -2.56 -0.78 -2.03
N GLY A 45 -2.61 -2.10 -1.89
CA GLY A 45 -2.83 -2.74 -0.60
C GLY A 45 -1.71 -2.45 0.39
N LEU A 46 -0.47 -2.53 -0.07
CA LEU A 46 0.67 -2.19 0.78
C LEU A 46 0.61 -0.72 1.20
N GLY A 47 0.25 0.17 0.27
CA GLY A 47 0.13 1.58 0.61
C GLY A 47 -0.91 1.84 1.67
N THR A 48 -2.05 1.17 1.57
CA THR A 48 -3.11 1.28 2.57
C THR A 48 -2.62 0.77 3.93
N LEU A 49 -1.93 -0.35 3.92
CA LEU A 49 -1.39 -0.95 5.15
C LEU A 49 -0.36 -0.02 5.79
N TYR A 50 0.56 0.52 5.00
CA TYR A 50 1.58 1.42 5.53
C TYR A 50 0.96 2.70 6.08
N THR A 51 -0.10 3.20 5.45
CA THR A 51 -0.83 4.35 5.97
C THR A 51 -1.41 4.04 7.33
N ALA A 52 -2.03 2.86 7.48
CA ALA A 52 -2.65 2.46 8.73
C ALA A 52 -1.63 2.27 9.85
N THR A 53 -0.41 1.87 9.50
CA THR A 53 0.63 1.63 10.51
C THR A 53 1.56 2.82 10.68
N GLY A 54 1.26 3.95 10.07
CA GLY A 54 2.02 5.18 10.26
C GLY A 54 3.33 5.25 9.51
N GLN A 55 3.54 4.38 8.52
CA GLN A 55 4.76 4.36 7.72
C GLN A 55 4.54 5.18 6.44
N ARG A 56 4.57 6.50 6.58
CA ARG A 56 4.14 7.41 5.53
C ARG A 56 5.01 7.37 4.29
N GLU A 57 6.32 7.26 4.45
CA GLU A 57 7.23 7.21 3.30
C GLU A 57 7.00 5.98 2.46
N GLN A 58 6.87 4.83 3.12
CA GLN A 58 6.58 3.59 2.41
C GLN A 58 5.20 3.64 1.77
N ALA A 59 4.22 4.23 2.47
CA ALA A 59 2.88 4.38 1.91
C ALA A 59 2.90 5.22 0.66
N ARG A 60 3.62 6.33 0.70
CA ARG A 60 3.71 7.21 -0.47
C ARG A 60 4.35 6.49 -1.65
N ALA A 61 5.43 5.78 -1.41
CA ALA A 61 6.11 5.05 -2.47
C ALA A 61 5.20 3.99 -3.09
N ALA A 62 4.51 3.21 -2.24
CA ALA A 62 3.64 2.15 -2.73
C ALA A 62 2.46 2.72 -3.52
N LEU A 63 1.82 3.75 -2.99
CA LEU A 63 0.67 4.35 -3.67
C LEU A 63 1.08 5.01 -4.98
N SER A 64 2.23 5.66 -5.02
CA SER A 64 2.74 6.26 -6.25
C SER A 64 2.98 5.20 -7.32
N THR A 65 3.54 4.07 -6.93
CA THR A 65 3.77 2.97 -7.86
C THR A 65 2.45 2.41 -8.38
N ALA A 66 1.46 2.24 -7.50
CA ALA A 66 0.14 1.75 -7.90
C ALA A 66 -0.50 2.71 -8.89
N ILE A 67 -0.42 4.01 -8.64
CA ILE A 67 -0.99 5.01 -9.54
C ILE A 67 -0.34 4.94 -10.91
N ALA A 68 0.98 4.84 -10.95
CA ALA A 68 1.70 4.75 -12.22
C ALA A 68 1.24 3.53 -13.02
N LEU A 69 1.07 2.40 -12.35
CA LEU A 69 0.62 1.18 -13.01
C LEU A 69 -0.81 1.31 -13.51
N TYR A 70 -1.70 1.88 -12.68
CA TYR A 70 -3.10 2.06 -13.09
C TYR A 70 -3.20 2.99 -14.28
N ARG A 71 -2.44 4.09 -14.30
CA ARG A 71 -2.46 5.02 -15.43
C ARG A 71 -1.95 4.35 -16.69
N ASP A 72 -0.89 3.58 -16.55
CA ASP A 72 -0.26 2.92 -17.69
C ASP A 72 -1.19 1.91 -18.34
N MET A 73 -2.09 1.31 -17.55
CA MET A 73 -3.07 0.34 -18.02
C MET A 73 -4.45 0.92 -18.30
N ASP A 74 -4.61 2.25 -18.14
CA ASP A 74 -5.92 2.90 -18.29
C ASP A 74 -6.97 2.34 -17.33
N MET A 75 -6.55 1.91 -16.14
CA MET A 75 -7.49 1.39 -15.15
C MET A 75 -8.06 2.54 -14.32
N THR A 76 -8.94 3.30 -14.93
CA THR A 76 -9.43 4.55 -14.35
C THR A 76 -10.37 4.36 -13.18
N PHE A 77 -10.93 3.15 -13.03
CA PHE A 77 -11.83 2.88 -11.90
C PHE A 77 -11.12 3.03 -10.56
N TRP A 78 -9.87 2.57 -10.47
CA TRP A 78 -9.12 2.57 -9.22
C TRP A 78 -8.32 3.84 -8.98
N LEU A 79 -8.11 4.64 -10.03
CA LEU A 79 -7.24 5.81 -9.96
C LEU A 79 -7.71 6.85 -8.95
N PRO A 80 -8.98 7.30 -8.96
CA PRO A 80 -9.39 8.35 -8.03
C PRO A 80 -9.20 7.95 -6.57
N GLN A 81 -9.50 6.71 -6.23
CA GLN A 81 -9.37 6.22 -4.86
C GLN A 81 -7.91 6.19 -4.44
N THR A 82 -7.03 5.72 -5.31
CA THR A 82 -5.61 5.62 -5.00
C THR A 82 -4.97 7.00 -4.93
N GLU A 83 -5.37 7.91 -5.81
CA GLU A 83 -4.88 9.28 -5.78
C GLU A 83 -5.33 10.00 -4.49
N ALA A 84 -6.56 9.75 -4.06
CA ALA A 84 -7.05 10.34 -2.80
C ALA A 84 -6.25 9.81 -1.61
N ALA A 85 -5.93 8.51 -1.62
CA ALA A 85 -5.14 7.93 -0.56
C ALA A 85 -3.74 8.53 -0.52
N LEU A 86 -3.12 8.72 -1.69
CA LEU A 86 -1.80 9.34 -1.76
C LEU A 86 -1.85 10.78 -1.25
N ALA A 87 -2.90 11.52 -1.61
CA ALA A 87 -3.02 12.91 -1.16
C ALA A 87 -3.07 13.00 0.36
N GLN A 88 -3.77 12.07 1.01
CA GLN A 88 -3.84 12.04 2.46
C GLN A 88 -2.46 11.79 3.08
N VAL A 89 -1.70 10.88 2.52
CA VAL A 89 -0.38 10.55 3.03
C VAL A 89 0.61 11.68 2.78
N ALA A 90 0.45 12.40 1.68
CA ALA A 90 1.35 13.48 1.31
C ALA A 90 1.14 14.75 2.14
N GLN A 91 0.03 14.86 2.84
CA GLN A 91 -0.23 16.02 3.69
C GLN A 91 0.65 15.97 4.94
N PRO A 92 1.15 17.12 5.39
CA PRO A 92 2.00 17.19 6.60
C PRO A 92 1.24 16.84 7.87
#